data_0aa5db22ed80b6a4bf6f306320018822
#
_entry.id   0aa5db22ed80b6a4bf6f306320018822
#
_cell.length_a   1.000
_cell.length_b   1.000
_cell.length_c   1.000
_cell.angle_alpha   90.00
_cell.angle_beta   90.00
_cell.angle_gamma   90.00
#
_symmetry.space_group_name_H-M   'P 1'
#
loop_
_entity.id
_entity.type
_entity.pdbx_description
1 polymer ?
#
loop_
_entity_poly.entity_id
_entity_poly.type
_entity_poly.pdbx_seq_one_letter_code
_entity_poly.pdbx_strand_id
1 'polypeptide(L)'
;SYLNEIGSLPVWMGRMGTSHKNVEEALTVLHVELQRMREDGPTEIELKNAKNYIMGSYALGFDSGKKIASKMLTAQYFGLPPSHFEKRNSYIEAVTLEDARRVARRLLKPDQLIITAVGQKATSE
;
A
#
# COMPACT_ATOMS: atom_id res chain seq x y z
N SER A 1 -0.25 -4.22 -1.55
CA SER A 1 0.87 -3.40 -1.02
C SER A 1 0.48 -2.77 0.31
N TYR A 2 1.43 -2.43 1.11
CA TYR A 2 1.23 -1.81 2.43
C TYR A 2 2.49 -1.02 2.84
N LEU A 3 2.29 -0.04 3.71
CA LEU A 3 3.38 0.65 4.40
C LEU A 3 3.70 -0.08 5.69
N ASN A 4 4.98 -0.29 5.95
CA ASN A 4 5.49 -0.87 7.18
C ASN A 4 6.65 -0.02 7.70
N GLU A 5 6.96 -0.16 8.98
CA GLU A 5 8.18 0.40 9.57
C GLU A 5 9.15 -0.71 9.89
N ILE A 6 10.39 -0.54 9.46
CA ILE A 6 11.53 -1.40 9.84
C ILE A 6 12.47 -0.52 10.67
N GLY A 7 12.41 -0.67 11.98
CA GLY A 7 13.02 0.28 12.90
C GLY A 7 12.33 1.65 12.80
N SER A 8 13.06 2.70 12.46
CA SER A 8 12.54 4.06 12.24
C SER A 8 12.36 4.43 10.77
N LEU A 9 12.52 3.45 9.86
CA LEU A 9 12.44 3.69 8.41
C LEU A 9 11.07 3.24 7.87
N PRO A 10 10.27 4.15 7.30
CA PRO A 10 9.06 3.76 6.60
C PRO A 10 9.41 3.05 5.29
N VAL A 11 8.88 1.86 5.10
CA VAL A 11 9.10 1.03 3.91
C VAL A 11 7.77 0.73 3.24
N TRP A 12 7.68 1.01 1.95
CA TRP A 12 6.58 0.53 1.14
C TRP A 12 6.90 -0.88 0.63
N MET A 13 6.01 -1.82 0.88
CA MET A 13 6.18 -3.22 0.54
C MET A 13 5.01 -3.75 -0.28
N GLY A 14 5.30 -4.67 -1.16
CA GLY A 14 4.31 -5.44 -1.91
C GLY A 14 4.60 -6.94 -1.83
N ARG A 15 3.58 -7.75 -2.00
CA ARG A 15 3.70 -9.20 -2.14
C ARG A 15 2.88 -9.66 -3.33
N MET A 16 3.41 -10.61 -4.05
CA MET A 16 2.80 -11.22 -5.22
C MET A 16 3.04 -12.73 -5.16
N GLY A 17 2.03 -13.50 -5.53
CA GLY A 17 2.17 -14.95 -5.73
C GLY A 17 1.90 -15.28 -7.18
N THR A 18 2.79 -16.06 -7.79
CA THR A 18 2.64 -16.54 -9.16
C THR A 18 3.27 -17.93 -9.31
N SER A 19 3.00 -18.63 -10.40
CA SER A 19 3.73 -19.85 -10.72
C SER A 19 5.17 -19.51 -11.11
N HIS A 20 6.12 -20.46 -10.87
CA HIS A 20 7.52 -20.23 -11.18
C HIS A 20 7.78 -19.88 -12.67
N LYS A 21 6.94 -20.37 -13.58
CA LYS A 21 7.04 -20.09 -15.02
C LYS A 21 6.71 -18.64 -15.38
N ASN A 22 5.88 -17.99 -14.58
CA ASN A 22 5.36 -16.65 -14.87
C ASN A 22 6.04 -15.55 -14.04
N VAL A 23 7.11 -15.86 -13.31
CA VAL A 23 7.78 -14.88 -12.41
C VAL A 23 8.30 -13.68 -13.20
N GLU A 24 8.99 -13.89 -14.32
CA GLU A 24 9.57 -12.83 -15.13
C GLU A 24 8.48 -11.94 -15.75
N GLU A 25 7.43 -12.55 -16.29
CA GLU A 25 6.28 -11.82 -16.82
C GLU A 25 5.60 -10.98 -15.74
N ALA A 26 5.36 -11.58 -14.57
CA ALA A 26 4.74 -10.88 -13.44
C ALA A 26 5.58 -9.71 -12.93
N LEU A 27 6.91 -9.84 -12.92
CA LEU A 27 7.82 -8.74 -12.57
C LEU A 27 7.81 -7.63 -13.62
N THR A 28 7.74 -7.99 -14.89
CA THR A 28 7.61 -7.02 -15.99
C THR A 28 6.33 -6.23 -15.88
N VAL A 29 5.19 -6.89 -15.66
CA VAL A 29 3.90 -6.23 -15.45
C VAL A 29 3.93 -5.32 -14.23
N LEU A 30 4.53 -5.78 -13.13
CA LEU A 30 4.69 -4.97 -11.92
C LEU A 30 5.48 -3.69 -12.20
N HIS A 31 6.60 -3.82 -12.92
CA HIS A 31 7.45 -2.67 -13.27
C HIS A 31 6.70 -1.65 -14.12
N VAL A 32 6.02 -2.11 -15.18
CA VAL A 32 5.20 -1.27 -16.06
C VAL A 32 4.11 -0.53 -15.28
N GLU A 33 3.37 -1.24 -14.41
CA GLU A 33 2.32 -0.62 -13.62
C GLU A 33 2.83 0.40 -12.60
N LEU A 34 3.98 0.13 -11.98
CA LEU A 34 4.61 1.10 -11.08
C LEU A 34 5.10 2.33 -11.82
N GLN A 35 5.63 2.17 -13.04
CA GLN A 35 6.04 3.28 -13.87
C GLN A 35 4.84 4.11 -14.32
N ARG A 36 3.76 3.47 -14.80
CA ARG A 36 2.49 4.14 -15.11
C ARG A 36 1.97 4.95 -13.91
N MET A 37 1.92 4.31 -12.75
CA MET A 37 1.44 4.98 -11.52
C MET A 37 2.32 6.16 -11.13
N ARG A 38 3.63 6.10 -11.35
CA ARG A 38 4.55 7.19 -11.09
C ARG A 38 4.38 8.36 -12.07
N GLU A 39 4.23 8.07 -13.34
CA GLU A 39 4.18 9.08 -14.43
C GLU A 39 2.81 9.74 -14.51
N ASP A 40 1.77 8.93 -14.64
CA ASP A 40 0.40 9.37 -14.84
C ASP A 40 -0.36 9.55 -13.53
N GLY A 41 0.00 8.78 -12.51
CA GLY A 41 -0.73 8.66 -11.26
C GLY A 41 -1.99 7.81 -11.41
N PRO A 42 -2.84 7.76 -10.36
CA PRO A 42 -4.11 7.07 -10.44
C PRO A 42 -5.11 7.88 -11.28
N THR A 43 -6.05 7.19 -11.88
CA THR A 43 -7.26 7.80 -12.44
C THR A 43 -8.23 8.20 -11.32
N GLU A 44 -9.21 9.05 -11.63
CA GLU A 44 -10.28 9.43 -10.68
C GLU A 44 -11.05 8.21 -10.17
N ILE A 45 -11.31 7.24 -11.04
CA ILE A 45 -12.02 6.00 -10.69
C ILE A 45 -11.18 5.15 -9.75
N GLU A 46 -9.89 4.99 -10.02
CA GLU A 46 -8.97 4.24 -9.15
C GLU A 46 -8.87 4.89 -7.76
N LEU A 47 -8.73 6.21 -7.70
CA LEU A 47 -8.70 6.95 -6.43
C LEU A 47 -10.01 6.80 -5.66
N LYS A 48 -11.15 6.95 -6.31
CA LYS A 48 -12.48 6.77 -5.71
C LYS A 48 -12.66 5.36 -5.15
N ASN A 49 -12.30 4.35 -5.94
CA ASN A 49 -12.41 2.95 -5.51
C ASN A 49 -11.49 2.64 -4.33
N ALA A 50 -10.26 3.16 -4.35
CA ALA A 50 -9.32 3.01 -3.24
C ALA A 50 -9.86 3.66 -1.95
N LYS A 51 -10.40 4.88 -2.03
CA LYS A 51 -11.03 5.55 -0.87
C LYS A 51 -12.19 4.73 -0.32
N ASN A 52 -13.10 4.29 -1.18
CA ASN A 52 -14.25 3.48 -0.77
C ASN A 52 -13.80 2.19 -0.09
N TYR A 53 -12.80 1.51 -0.63
CA TYR A 53 -12.25 0.30 -0.04
C TYR A 53 -11.63 0.56 1.34
N ILE A 54 -10.79 1.58 1.48
CA ILE A 54 -10.08 1.92 2.72
C ILE A 54 -11.07 2.36 3.81
N MET A 55 -12.09 3.13 3.46
CA MET A 55 -13.11 3.59 4.41
C MET A 55 -14.07 2.47 4.78
N GLY A 56 -14.55 1.71 3.81
CA GLY A 56 -15.51 0.62 4.04
C GLY A 56 -14.90 -0.55 4.84
N SER A 57 -13.65 -0.91 4.58
CA SER A 57 -12.98 -1.98 5.31
C SER A 57 -12.57 -1.61 6.75
N TYR A 58 -12.62 -0.34 7.09
CA TYR A 58 -12.16 0.15 8.39
C TYR A 58 -12.94 -0.43 9.57
N ALA A 59 -14.27 -0.50 9.45
CA ALA A 59 -15.15 -1.04 10.47
C ALA A 59 -14.83 -2.50 10.82
N LEU A 60 -14.39 -3.30 9.84
CA LEU A 60 -14.00 -4.70 10.03
C LEU A 60 -12.76 -4.86 10.92
N GLY A 61 -12.03 -3.79 11.14
CA GLY A 61 -10.89 -3.77 12.05
C GLY A 61 -11.23 -3.59 13.52
N PHE A 62 -12.53 -3.52 13.88
CA PHE A 62 -13.03 -3.34 15.26
C PHE A 62 -13.90 -4.50 15.72
N ASP A 63 -13.88 -5.64 15.03
CA ASP A 63 -14.72 -6.80 15.29
C ASP A 63 -14.30 -7.63 16.51
N SER A 64 -13.16 -7.32 17.13
CA SER A 64 -12.70 -8.02 18.35
C SER A 64 -11.89 -7.11 19.26
N GLY A 65 -11.95 -7.41 20.57
CA GLY A 65 -11.18 -6.66 21.57
C GLY A 65 -9.68 -6.63 21.29
N LYS A 66 -9.12 -7.72 20.76
CA LYS A 66 -7.71 -7.80 20.36
C LYS A 66 -7.37 -6.79 19.25
N LYS A 67 -8.22 -6.69 18.22
CA LYS A 67 -8.00 -5.73 17.13
C LYS A 67 -8.16 -4.29 17.59
N ILE A 68 -9.13 -4.02 18.47
CA ILE A 68 -9.32 -2.70 19.08
C ILE A 68 -8.08 -2.31 19.88
N ALA A 69 -7.62 -3.18 20.78
CA ALA A 69 -6.43 -2.93 21.61
C ALA A 69 -5.18 -2.71 20.73
N SER A 70 -5.00 -3.49 19.67
CA SER A 70 -3.89 -3.32 18.74
C SER A 70 -3.92 -1.96 18.03
N LYS A 71 -5.10 -1.50 17.60
CA LYS A 71 -5.26 -0.17 16.98
C LYS A 71 -4.96 0.97 17.97
N MET A 72 -5.44 0.84 19.21
CA MET A 72 -5.18 1.83 20.26
C MET A 72 -3.69 1.90 20.59
N LEU A 73 -3.02 0.74 20.71
CA LEU A 73 -1.58 0.67 20.94
C LEU A 73 -0.80 1.32 19.78
N THR A 74 -1.19 1.04 18.54
CA THR A 74 -0.58 1.66 17.35
C THR A 74 -0.76 3.18 17.37
N ALA A 75 -1.96 3.67 17.68
CA ALA A 75 -2.22 5.10 17.78
C ALA A 75 -1.37 5.75 18.88
N GLN A 76 -1.25 5.11 20.03
CA GLN A 76 -0.40 5.58 21.14
C GLN A 76 1.08 5.60 20.75
N TYR A 77 1.56 4.56 20.07
CA TYR A 77 2.94 4.47 19.60
C TYR A 77 3.30 5.63 18.64
N PHE A 78 2.38 5.99 17.74
CA PHE A 78 2.56 7.12 16.81
C PHE A 78 2.14 8.47 17.38
N GLY A 79 1.77 8.57 18.66
CA GLY A 79 1.32 9.82 19.29
C GLY A 79 0.03 10.38 18.71
N LEU A 80 -0.82 9.53 18.11
CA LEU A 80 -2.10 9.96 17.53
C LEU A 80 -3.16 10.13 18.62
N PRO A 81 -3.92 11.24 18.63
CA PRO A 81 -4.98 11.47 19.59
C PRO A 81 -6.17 10.53 19.36
N PRO A 82 -6.99 10.23 20.38
CA PRO A 82 -8.21 9.42 20.21
C PRO A 82 -9.15 9.91 19.10
N SER A 83 -9.23 11.23 18.90
CA SER A 83 -10.02 11.84 17.82
C SER A 83 -9.54 11.46 16.41
N HIS A 84 -8.35 10.87 16.28
CA HIS A 84 -7.86 10.36 15.01
C HIS A 84 -8.77 9.28 14.43
N PHE A 85 -9.32 8.41 15.28
CA PHE A 85 -10.22 7.33 14.83
C PHE A 85 -11.51 7.88 14.21
N GLU A 86 -12.05 8.95 14.78
CA GLU A 86 -13.26 9.62 14.30
C GLU A 86 -13.00 10.40 13.00
N LYS A 87 -11.86 11.10 12.95
CA LYS A 87 -11.49 11.98 11.82
C LYS A 87 -10.82 11.25 10.66
N ARG A 88 -10.45 9.97 10.84
CA ARG A 88 -9.67 9.23 9.83
C ARG A 88 -10.33 9.24 8.45
N ASN A 89 -11.62 8.98 8.38
CA ASN A 89 -12.31 8.92 7.10
C ASN A 89 -12.35 10.29 6.40
N SER A 90 -12.52 11.39 7.14
CA SER A 90 -12.46 12.72 6.56
C SER A 90 -11.07 13.06 5.99
N TYR A 91 -9.98 12.55 6.60
CA TYR A 91 -8.65 12.71 6.02
C TYR A 91 -8.49 11.93 4.70
N ILE A 92 -9.08 10.74 4.62
CA ILE A 92 -9.06 9.94 3.38
C ILE A 92 -9.91 10.60 2.29
N GLU A 93 -11.09 11.11 2.63
CA GLU A 93 -11.95 11.85 1.72
C GLU A 93 -11.28 13.09 1.15
N ALA A 94 -10.52 13.81 1.97
CA ALA A 94 -9.82 15.02 1.59
C ALA A 94 -8.66 14.81 0.60
N VAL A 95 -8.13 13.57 0.46
CA VAL A 95 -7.04 13.28 -0.50
C VAL A 95 -7.49 13.59 -1.92
N THR A 96 -6.76 14.47 -2.60
CA THR A 96 -7.03 14.84 -3.99
C THR A 96 -6.28 13.95 -4.98
N LEU A 97 -6.67 13.99 -6.24
CA LEU A 97 -5.94 13.32 -7.32
C LEU A 97 -4.51 13.88 -7.45
N GLU A 98 -4.35 15.18 -7.26
CA GLU A 98 -3.05 15.85 -7.29
C GLU A 98 -2.14 15.37 -6.15
N ASP A 99 -2.68 15.21 -4.94
CA ASP A 99 -1.92 14.64 -3.82
C ASP A 99 -1.43 13.23 -4.11
N ALA A 100 -2.31 12.39 -4.66
CA ALA A 100 -1.97 11.02 -5.01
C ALA A 100 -0.87 10.98 -6.09
N ARG A 101 -0.95 11.81 -7.13
CA ARG A 101 0.06 11.95 -8.17
C ARG A 101 1.39 12.45 -7.62
N ARG A 102 1.37 13.47 -6.79
CA ARG A 102 2.57 14.03 -6.15
C ARG A 102 3.29 12.97 -5.31
N VAL A 103 2.54 12.20 -4.53
CA VAL A 103 3.10 11.14 -3.67
C VAL A 103 3.62 9.99 -4.51
N ALA A 104 2.90 9.57 -5.55
CA ALA A 104 3.34 8.50 -6.46
C ALA A 104 4.69 8.85 -7.10
N ARG A 105 4.84 10.05 -7.66
CA ARG A 105 6.11 10.51 -8.25
C ARG A 105 7.27 10.53 -7.24
N ARG A 106 6.99 10.88 -5.98
CA ARG A 106 8.01 10.94 -4.93
C ARG A 106 8.45 9.56 -4.45
N LEU A 107 7.50 8.64 -4.24
CA LEU A 107 7.76 7.38 -3.56
C LEU A 107 8.02 6.20 -4.50
N LEU A 108 7.36 6.16 -5.66
CA LEU A 108 7.53 5.05 -6.57
C LEU A 108 8.79 5.23 -7.40
N LYS A 109 9.75 4.34 -7.19
CA LYS A 109 11.02 4.29 -7.91
C LYS A 109 11.22 2.87 -8.45
N PRO A 110 10.62 2.53 -9.59
CA PRO A 110 10.65 1.17 -10.12
C PRO A 110 12.07 0.60 -10.25
N ASP A 111 13.02 1.44 -10.66
CA ASP A 111 14.42 1.05 -10.86
C ASP A 111 15.21 0.83 -9.56
N GLN A 112 14.62 1.16 -8.39
CA GLN A 112 15.25 1.01 -7.07
C GLN A 112 14.53 -0.02 -6.20
N LEU A 113 13.74 -0.90 -6.79
CA LEU A 113 13.04 -1.95 -6.06
C LEU A 113 14.04 -3.01 -5.57
N ILE A 114 13.90 -3.39 -4.31
CA ILE A 114 14.54 -4.59 -3.78
C ILE A 114 13.55 -5.74 -3.96
N ILE A 115 13.89 -6.70 -4.80
CA ILE A 115 13.03 -7.84 -5.13
C ILE A 115 13.62 -9.09 -4.50
N THR A 116 12.82 -9.79 -3.71
CA THR A 116 13.16 -11.09 -3.16
C THR A 116 12.17 -12.12 -3.70
N ALA A 117 12.65 -13.11 -4.44
CA ALA A 117 11.86 -14.22 -4.92
C ALA A 117 12.19 -15.49 -4.13
N VAL A 118 11.17 -16.19 -3.66
CA VAL A 118 11.29 -17.47 -2.96
C VAL A 118 10.50 -18.53 -3.72
N GLY A 119 11.18 -19.59 -4.14
CA GLY A 119 10.57 -20.68 -4.89
C GLY A 119 11.59 -21.48 -5.69
N GLN A 120 11.13 -22.40 -6.53
CA GLN A 120 12.00 -23.09 -7.46
C GLN A 120 12.53 -22.12 -8.50
N LYS A 121 13.84 -22.23 -8.81
CA LYS A 121 14.45 -21.47 -9.89
C LYS A 121 13.79 -21.90 -11.22
N ALA A 122 13.40 -20.93 -12.04
CA ALA A 122 12.99 -21.23 -13.40
C ALA A 122 14.16 -21.90 -14.12
N THR A 123 14.03 -23.17 -14.46
CA THR A 123 14.96 -23.85 -15.35
C THR A 123 14.67 -23.32 -16.74
N SER A 124 15.61 -22.57 -17.32
CA SER A 124 15.60 -22.28 -18.75
C SER A 124 15.79 -23.61 -19.48
N GLU A 125 14.74 -24.13 -20.14
CA GLU A 125 14.86 -25.10 -21.21
C GLU A 125 15.39 -24.42 -22.47
#